data_4f8739a28101b462be074fefc6fba21d
#
_entry.id   4f8739a28101b462be074fefc6fba21d
#
_cell.length_a   1.000
_cell.length_b   1.000
_cell.length_c   1.000
_cell.angle_alpha   90.00
_cell.angle_beta   90.00
_cell.angle_gamma   90.00
#
_symmetry.space_group_name_H-M   'P 1'
#
loop_
_entity.id
_entity.type
_entity.pdbx_description
1 polymer ?
#
loop_
_entity_poly.entity_id
_entity_poly.type
_entity_poly.pdbx_seq_one_letter_code
_entity_poly.pdbx_strand_id
1 'polypeptide(L)'
;HHDIYSIEDLAQLIYDLKQINPKARVGVKLVASSGIGTIAAGVAKAKADIILISGHNGGTGATPQTSVKYVGIPWEMGLTEANQVLTLNKLRHLVTLRTDGGIKTGRDVVMAAMMGAEEFGVATTALVAMGCIMVRQCHSNTCPVGVCTQDDELRKKFTGTPDKVVNLFSFIAQEVREILASLGFKSLNEVIGRTDLLRQVSKGSPLSLIHISEPTRQIR
;
A
#
# COMPACT_ATOMS: atom_id res chain seq x y z
N HIS A 1 -12.82 11.54 -6.15
CA HIS A 1 -13.18 12.95 -6.38
C HIS A 1 -14.54 13.02 -7.07
N HIS A 2 -15.40 13.97 -6.67
CA HIS A 2 -16.79 14.02 -7.14
C HIS A 2 -16.94 14.37 -8.63
N ASP A 3 -15.95 15.02 -9.21
CA ASP A 3 -15.99 15.49 -10.60
C ASP A 3 -15.22 14.60 -11.57
N ILE A 4 -14.68 13.47 -11.09
CA ILE A 4 -13.90 12.54 -11.91
C ILE A 4 -14.76 11.29 -12.17
N TYR A 5 -15.21 11.14 -13.40
CA TYR A 5 -16.07 10.04 -13.86
C TYR A 5 -15.41 9.15 -14.91
N SER A 6 -14.28 9.60 -15.48
CA SER A 6 -13.56 8.87 -16.51
C SER A 6 -12.05 9.04 -16.36
N ILE A 7 -11.28 8.25 -17.11
CA ILE A 7 -9.82 8.43 -17.20
C ILE A 7 -9.46 9.74 -17.91
N GLU A 8 -10.27 10.18 -18.82
CA GLU A 8 -10.11 11.46 -19.52
C GLU A 8 -10.24 12.65 -18.57
N ASP A 9 -11.23 12.65 -17.69
CA ASP A 9 -11.39 13.67 -16.63
C ASP A 9 -10.17 13.67 -15.70
N LEU A 10 -9.70 12.49 -15.32
CA LEU A 10 -8.49 12.33 -14.52
C LEU A 10 -7.26 12.87 -15.24
N ALA A 11 -7.11 12.58 -16.53
CA ALA A 11 -6.00 13.07 -17.35
C ALA A 11 -5.98 14.59 -17.42
N GLN A 12 -7.15 15.21 -17.57
CA GLN A 12 -7.30 16.67 -17.55
C GLN A 12 -6.84 17.24 -16.20
N LEU A 13 -7.29 16.67 -15.09
CA LEU A 13 -6.89 17.12 -13.76
C LEU A 13 -5.38 16.97 -13.53
N ILE A 14 -4.78 15.85 -13.94
CA ILE A 14 -3.32 15.64 -13.84
C ILE A 14 -2.58 16.69 -14.67
N TYR A 15 -3.07 16.96 -15.88
CA TYR A 15 -2.49 17.98 -16.75
C TYR A 15 -2.53 19.35 -16.08
N ASP A 16 -3.69 19.78 -15.57
CA ASP A 16 -3.88 21.07 -14.92
C ASP A 16 -2.96 21.24 -13.69
N LEU A 17 -2.86 20.21 -12.85
CA LEU A 17 -1.96 20.22 -11.70
C LEU A 17 -0.49 20.39 -12.12
N LYS A 18 -0.07 19.72 -13.20
CA LYS A 18 1.29 19.83 -13.73
C LYS A 18 1.56 21.17 -14.42
N GLN A 19 0.53 21.87 -14.93
CA GLN A 19 0.71 23.24 -15.43
C GLN A 19 1.01 24.22 -14.29
N ILE A 20 0.35 24.06 -13.14
CA ILE A 20 0.58 24.89 -11.95
C ILE A 20 1.96 24.64 -11.35
N ASN A 21 2.35 23.36 -11.23
CA ASN A 21 3.66 22.98 -10.73
C ASN A 21 4.27 21.83 -11.53
N PRO A 22 5.03 22.11 -12.60
CA PRO A 22 5.63 21.08 -13.47
C PRO A 22 6.62 20.13 -12.75
N LYS A 23 7.14 20.53 -11.60
CA LYS A 23 8.08 19.72 -10.80
C LYS A 23 7.37 18.78 -9.83
N ALA A 24 6.09 18.96 -9.58
CA ALA A 24 5.33 18.11 -8.66
C ALA A 24 5.09 16.71 -9.26
N ARG A 25 5.25 15.70 -8.43
CA ARG A 25 4.80 14.34 -8.77
C ARG A 25 3.31 14.22 -8.44
N VAL A 26 2.51 13.82 -9.42
CA VAL A 26 1.07 13.61 -9.26
C VAL A 26 0.82 12.13 -9.04
N GLY A 27 0.21 11.80 -7.90
CA GLY A 27 -0.15 10.44 -7.53
C GLY A 27 -1.64 10.20 -7.62
N VAL A 28 -2.03 9.02 -8.10
CA VAL A 28 -3.41 8.57 -8.16
C VAL A 28 -3.60 7.35 -7.29
N LYS A 29 -4.60 7.38 -6.40
CA LYS A 29 -4.98 6.26 -5.56
C LYS A 29 -6.08 5.44 -6.23
N LEU A 30 -5.86 4.14 -6.34
CA LEU A 30 -6.80 3.17 -6.87
C LEU A 30 -7.07 2.09 -5.82
N VAL A 31 -8.33 1.72 -5.65
CA VAL A 31 -8.71 0.60 -4.78
C VAL A 31 -8.47 -0.71 -5.54
N ALA A 32 -7.77 -1.65 -4.91
CA ALA A 32 -7.56 -2.97 -5.46
C ALA A 32 -8.92 -3.66 -5.71
N SER A 33 -9.19 -3.98 -6.97
CA SER A 33 -10.39 -4.65 -7.43
C SER A 33 -10.07 -5.44 -8.69
N SER A 34 -10.96 -6.33 -9.09
CA SER A 34 -10.80 -7.04 -10.37
C SER A 34 -10.77 -6.06 -11.54
N GLY A 35 -9.80 -6.21 -12.44
CA GLY A 35 -9.61 -5.32 -13.58
C GLY A 35 -8.79 -4.05 -13.28
N ILE A 36 -8.23 -3.93 -12.09
CA ILE A 36 -7.43 -2.77 -11.68
C ILE A 36 -6.22 -2.53 -12.58
N GLY A 37 -5.67 -3.58 -13.18
CA GLY A 37 -4.57 -3.46 -14.13
C GLY A 37 -4.90 -2.62 -15.35
N THR A 38 -6.11 -2.76 -15.90
CA THR A 38 -6.59 -1.94 -17.02
C THR A 38 -6.71 -0.46 -16.61
N ILE A 39 -7.25 -0.21 -15.42
CA ILE A 39 -7.37 1.14 -14.87
C ILE A 39 -5.97 1.74 -14.65
N ALA A 40 -5.05 0.97 -14.07
CA ALA A 40 -3.66 1.41 -13.87
C ALA A 40 -2.96 1.75 -15.19
N ALA A 41 -3.18 0.98 -16.26
CA ALA A 41 -2.66 1.29 -17.58
C ALA A 41 -3.22 2.61 -18.13
N GLY A 42 -4.52 2.86 -17.95
CA GLY A 42 -5.14 4.13 -18.30
C GLY A 42 -4.57 5.32 -17.54
N VAL A 43 -4.38 5.17 -16.22
CA VAL A 43 -3.78 6.20 -15.34
C VAL A 43 -2.31 6.47 -15.71
N ALA A 44 -1.54 5.45 -16.08
CA ALA A 44 -0.18 5.63 -16.57
C ALA A 44 -0.15 6.42 -17.89
N LYS A 45 -1.08 6.13 -18.82
CA LYS A 45 -1.24 6.91 -20.07
C LYS A 45 -1.70 8.35 -19.82
N ALA A 46 -2.47 8.58 -18.76
CA ALA A 46 -2.85 9.92 -18.29
C ALA A 46 -1.69 10.70 -17.65
N LYS A 47 -0.46 10.15 -17.64
CA LYS A 47 0.77 10.77 -17.15
C LYS A 47 0.81 11.01 -15.64
N ALA A 48 0.14 10.19 -14.85
CA ALA A 48 0.41 10.11 -13.42
C ALA A 48 1.86 9.64 -13.18
N ASP A 49 2.50 10.17 -12.13
CA ASP A 49 3.87 9.78 -11.75
C ASP A 49 3.87 8.61 -10.76
N ILE A 50 2.82 8.53 -9.94
CA ILE A 50 2.67 7.50 -8.90
C ILE A 50 1.29 6.87 -9.02
N ILE A 51 1.23 5.56 -8.96
CA ILE A 51 -0.03 4.82 -8.81
C ILE A 51 0.00 4.08 -7.47
N LEU A 52 -0.89 4.46 -6.56
CA LEU A 52 -1.09 3.79 -5.29
C LEU A 52 -2.19 2.75 -5.43
N ILE A 53 -1.83 1.48 -5.35
CA ILE A 53 -2.79 0.37 -5.25
C ILE A 53 -3.09 0.13 -3.77
N SER A 54 -4.31 0.43 -3.38
CA SER A 54 -4.76 0.33 -1.99
C SER A 54 -5.58 -0.93 -1.80
N GLY A 55 -5.17 -1.78 -0.86
CA GLY A 55 -5.95 -2.96 -0.48
C GLY A 55 -7.28 -2.58 0.22
N HIS A 56 -8.15 -3.56 0.41
CA HIS A 56 -9.46 -3.37 1.07
C HIS A 56 -9.35 -2.78 2.50
N ASN A 57 -8.22 -2.98 3.17
CA ASN A 57 -7.93 -2.38 4.48
C ASN A 57 -7.32 -0.96 4.38
N GLY A 58 -7.01 -0.52 3.18
CA GLY A 58 -6.56 0.85 2.93
C GLY A 58 -7.73 1.82 2.88
N GLY A 59 -7.46 3.09 3.16
CA GLY A 59 -8.46 4.14 3.09
C GLY A 59 -8.61 4.90 4.39
N THR A 60 -9.81 5.43 4.63
CA THR A 60 -10.08 6.27 5.79
C THR A 60 -10.48 5.47 7.03
N GLY A 61 -10.05 5.93 8.21
CA GLY A 61 -10.52 5.41 9.50
C GLY A 61 -12.01 5.65 9.76
N ALA A 62 -12.65 6.54 9.01
CA ALA A 62 -14.09 6.82 9.06
C ALA A 62 -14.93 5.81 8.27
N THR A 63 -14.33 4.97 7.44
CA THR A 63 -15.06 4.01 6.61
C THR A 63 -15.76 2.96 7.49
N PRO A 64 -17.06 2.69 7.27
CA PRO A 64 -17.77 1.62 7.94
C PRO A 64 -17.08 0.26 7.74
N GLN A 65 -17.14 -0.60 8.75
CA GLN A 65 -16.46 -1.90 8.69
C GLN A 65 -16.97 -2.80 7.56
N THR A 66 -18.22 -2.68 7.19
CA THR A 66 -18.81 -3.37 6.03
C THR A 66 -18.15 -2.98 4.73
N SER A 67 -17.88 -1.69 4.51
CA SER A 67 -17.18 -1.20 3.32
C SER A 67 -15.73 -1.70 3.30
N VAL A 68 -15.01 -1.64 4.43
CA VAL A 68 -13.65 -2.18 4.54
C VAL A 68 -13.60 -3.67 4.19
N LYS A 69 -14.65 -4.42 4.57
CA LYS A 69 -14.70 -5.88 4.38
C LYS A 69 -15.11 -6.29 2.97
N TYR A 70 -15.97 -5.51 2.31
CA TYR A 70 -16.62 -5.93 1.07
C TYR A 70 -16.32 -5.07 -0.16
N VAL A 71 -15.68 -3.93 0.01
CA VAL A 71 -15.26 -3.06 -1.10
C VAL A 71 -13.76 -3.22 -1.32
N GLY A 72 -13.39 -3.83 -2.42
CA GLY A 72 -12.00 -4.11 -2.73
C GLY A 72 -11.53 -5.51 -2.36
N ILE A 73 -10.33 -5.83 -2.80
CA ILE A 73 -9.62 -7.09 -2.59
C ILE A 73 -8.29 -6.83 -1.86
N PRO A 74 -7.59 -7.86 -1.39
CA PRO A 74 -6.25 -7.70 -0.84
C PRO A 74 -5.29 -6.97 -1.79
N TRP A 75 -4.41 -6.14 -1.22
CA TRP A 75 -3.45 -5.36 -2.00
C TRP A 75 -2.53 -6.25 -2.86
N GLU A 76 -2.22 -7.44 -2.39
CA GLU A 76 -1.37 -8.43 -3.07
C GLU A 76 -1.92 -8.75 -4.46
N MET A 77 -3.22 -8.99 -4.56
CA MET A 77 -3.87 -9.30 -5.84
C MET A 77 -3.89 -8.08 -6.76
N GLY A 78 -4.31 -6.93 -6.24
CA GLY A 78 -4.40 -5.70 -7.04
C GLY A 78 -3.04 -5.20 -7.51
N LEU A 79 -2.02 -5.24 -6.64
CA LEU A 79 -0.65 -4.85 -6.98
C LEU A 79 -0.07 -5.75 -8.07
N THR A 80 -0.23 -7.06 -7.92
CA THR A 80 0.30 -8.04 -8.89
C THR A 80 -0.36 -7.88 -10.25
N GLU A 81 -1.68 -7.71 -10.30
CA GLU A 81 -2.41 -7.44 -11.55
C GLU A 81 -1.94 -6.14 -12.20
N ALA A 82 -1.84 -5.05 -11.43
CA ALA A 82 -1.39 -3.77 -11.94
C ALA A 82 0.03 -3.84 -12.49
N ASN A 83 0.97 -4.43 -11.75
CA ASN A 83 2.35 -4.60 -12.18
C ASN A 83 2.45 -5.43 -13.47
N GLN A 84 1.70 -6.53 -13.56
CA GLN A 84 1.68 -7.40 -14.73
C GLN A 84 1.15 -6.67 -15.97
N VAL A 85 0.00 -5.99 -15.85
CA VAL A 85 -0.61 -5.29 -16.99
C VAL A 85 0.24 -4.10 -17.44
N LEU A 86 0.82 -3.34 -16.51
CA LEU A 86 1.75 -2.25 -16.83
C LEU A 86 2.99 -2.78 -17.57
N THR A 87 3.53 -3.91 -17.15
CA THR A 87 4.70 -4.55 -17.79
C THR A 87 4.37 -5.05 -19.19
N LEU A 88 3.26 -5.77 -19.36
CA LEU A 88 2.80 -6.27 -20.66
C LEU A 88 2.55 -5.13 -21.67
N ASN A 89 2.06 -4.00 -21.21
CA ASN A 89 1.82 -2.82 -22.05
C ASN A 89 3.03 -1.90 -22.19
N LYS A 90 4.19 -2.26 -21.63
CA LYS A 90 5.43 -1.44 -21.64
C LYS A 90 5.23 -0.05 -21.00
N LEU A 91 4.37 0.04 -19.98
CA LEU A 91 4.06 1.27 -19.24
C LEU A 91 4.72 1.30 -17.86
N ARG A 92 5.25 0.15 -17.40
CA ARG A 92 5.74 0.00 -16.02
C ARG A 92 6.83 1.01 -15.63
N HIS A 93 7.69 1.37 -16.57
CA HIS A 93 8.79 2.32 -16.35
C HIS A 93 8.34 3.79 -16.28
N LEU A 94 7.09 4.09 -16.62
CA LEU A 94 6.55 5.44 -16.62
C LEU A 94 6.04 5.89 -15.24
N VAL A 95 5.79 4.93 -14.34
CA VAL A 95 5.14 5.17 -13.06
C VAL A 95 5.85 4.47 -11.91
N THR A 96 5.81 5.09 -10.74
CA THR A 96 6.18 4.45 -9.48
C THR A 96 4.96 3.73 -8.91
N LEU A 97 5.06 2.43 -8.65
CA LEU A 97 4.00 1.70 -7.97
C LEU A 97 4.17 1.79 -6.45
N ARG A 98 3.10 2.21 -5.80
CA ARG A 98 2.98 2.26 -4.34
C ARG A 98 1.86 1.32 -3.90
N THR A 99 1.97 0.73 -2.72
CA THR A 99 0.88 -0.05 -2.12
C THR A 99 0.67 0.28 -0.66
N ASP A 100 -0.57 0.16 -0.20
CA ASP A 100 -0.98 0.27 1.19
C ASP A 100 -2.14 -0.70 1.51
N GLY A 101 -2.63 -0.64 2.74
CA GLY A 101 -3.79 -1.42 3.14
C GLY A 101 -3.44 -2.76 3.77
N GLY A 102 -2.44 -2.77 4.64
CA GLY A 102 -2.12 -3.97 5.43
C GLY A 102 -0.64 -4.23 5.65
N ILE A 103 0.23 -3.32 5.22
CA ILE A 103 1.68 -3.42 5.47
C ILE A 103 1.96 -3.20 6.96
N LYS A 104 2.56 -4.20 7.61
CA LYS A 104 2.79 -4.21 9.06
C LYS A 104 4.22 -4.57 9.44
N THR A 105 4.87 -5.42 8.66
CA THR A 105 6.17 -6.03 8.95
C THR A 105 7.15 -5.80 7.82
N GLY A 106 8.43 -6.04 8.07
CA GLY A 106 9.46 -6.03 7.03
C GLY A 106 9.22 -7.13 5.98
N ARG A 107 8.64 -8.24 6.40
CA ARG A 107 8.23 -9.30 5.47
C ARG A 107 7.19 -8.81 4.47
N ASP A 108 6.15 -8.07 4.92
CA ASP A 108 5.14 -7.52 4.02
C ASP A 108 5.78 -6.57 3.01
N VAL A 109 6.75 -5.75 3.45
CA VAL A 109 7.50 -4.84 2.58
C VAL A 109 8.26 -5.60 1.49
N VAL A 110 9.00 -6.65 1.87
CA VAL A 110 9.78 -7.45 0.89
C VAL A 110 8.84 -8.17 -0.07
N MET A 111 7.74 -8.73 0.40
CA MET A 111 6.74 -9.37 -0.45
C MET A 111 6.10 -8.37 -1.43
N ALA A 112 5.73 -7.18 -0.95
CA ALA A 112 5.20 -6.15 -1.81
C ALA A 112 6.21 -5.69 -2.86
N ALA A 113 7.49 -5.57 -2.50
CA ALA A 113 8.56 -5.28 -3.46
C ALA A 113 8.67 -6.37 -4.53
N MET A 114 8.69 -7.65 -4.14
CA MET A 114 8.71 -8.77 -5.08
C MET A 114 7.51 -8.78 -6.03
N MET A 115 6.36 -8.27 -5.58
CA MET A 115 5.14 -8.11 -6.39
C MET A 115 5.14 -6.85 -7.25
N GLY A 116 6.14 -5.99 -7.12
CA GLY A 116 6.34 -4.83 -7.98
C GLY A 116 6.18 -3.47 -7.32
N ALA A 117 5.95 -3.37 -6.01
CA ALA A 117 5.90 -2.09 -5.32
C ALA A 117 7.30 -1.49 -5.11
N GLU A 118 7.41 -0.19 -5.28
CA GLU A 118 8.61 0.60 -5.04
C GLU A 118 8.47 1.46 -3.78
N GLU A 119 7.24 1.78 -3.39
CA GLU A 119 6.93 2.59 -2.23
C GLU A 119 5.80 1.93 -1.41
N PHE A 120 5.84 2.09 -0.09
CA PHE A 120 4.98 1.36 0.84
C PHE A 120 4.29 2.33 1.80
N GLY A 121 2.96 2.21 1.93
CA GLY A 121 2.17 2.97 2.88
C GLY A 121 1.92 2.19 4.16
N VAL A 122 2.36 2.74 5.29
CA VAL A 122 2.18 2.14 6.62
C VAL A 122 1.41 3.11 7.50
N ALA A 123 0.15 2.83 7.79
CA ALA A 123 -0.69 3.72 8.61
C ALA A 123 -1.07 3.08 9.96
N THR A 124 -1.84 2.00 9.94
CA THR A 124 -2.39 1.40 11.16
C THR A 124 -1.30 0.97 12.15
N THR A 125 -0.22 0.37 11.68
CA THR A 125 0.89 -0.07 12.52
C THR A 125 1.58 1.12 13.21
N ALA A 126 1.76 2.23 12.50
CA ALA A 126 2.28 3.46 13.08
C ALA A 126 1.33 4.06 14.13
N LEU A 127 0.02 4.03 13.87
CA LEU A 127 -0.98 4.46 14.87
C LEU A 127 -0.94 3.58 16.13
N VAL A 128 -0.81 2.26 15.97
CA VAL A 128 -0.69 1.32 17.10
C VAL A 128 0.57 1.62 17.91
N ALA A 129 1.70 1.90 17.27
CA ALA A 129 2.93 2.32 17.96
C ALA A 129 2.73 3.60 18.79
N MET A 130 1.84 4.50 18.37
CA MET A 130 1.48 5.71 19.10
C MET A 130 0.42 5.50 20.18
N GLY A 131 -0.06 4.27 20.40
CA GLY A 131 -1.05 3.95 21.44
C GLY A 131 -2.48 3.75 20.94
N CYS A 132 -2.70 3.61 19.63
CA CYS A 132 -4.02 3.28 19.10
C CYS A 132 -4.41 1.85 19.50
N ILE A 133 -5.60 1.70 20.06
CA ILE A 133 -6.18 0.41 20.48
C ILE A 133 -7.21 -0.16 19.51
N MET A 134 -7.30 0.42 18.32
CA MET A 134 -8.13 -0.04 17.19
C MET A 134 -9.65 -0.15 17.50
N VAL A 135 -10.17 0.73 18.35
CA VAL A 135 -11.62 0.82 18.67
C VAL A 135 -12.47 1.23 17.46
N ARG A 136 -11.84 1.83 16.42
CA ARG A 136 -12.54 2.27 15.20
C ARG A 136 -13.58 3.38 15.43
N GLN A 137 -13.37 4.25 16.42
CA GLN A 137 -14.16 5.45 16.68
C GLN A 137 -13.55 6.72 16.07
N CYS A 138 -12.72 6.55 15.04
CA CYS A 138 -11.99 7.67 14.40
C CYS A 138 -12.92 8.71 13.77
N HIS A 139 -14.12 8.31 13.35
CA HIS A 139 -15.11 9.16 12.68
C HIS A 139 -16.00 9.97 13.63
N SER A 140 -16.04 9.61 14.92
CA SER A 140 -17.02 10.15 15.88
C SER A 140 -16.44 11.22 16.81
N ASN A 141 -15.16 11.56 16.68
CA ASN A 141 -14.45 12.45 17.61
C ASN A 141 -14.37 11.95 19.07
N THR A 142 -14.60 10.65 19.29
CA THR A 142 -14.66 10.03 20.63
C THR A 142 -13.52 9.04 20.88
N CYS A 143 -12.36 9.23 20.25
CA CYS A 143 -11.24 8.35 20.43
C CYS A 143 -10.79 8.28 21.90
N PRO A 144 -10.93 7.13 22.59
CA PRO A 144 -10.69 7.04 24.04
C PRO A 144 -9.22 7.19 24.43
N VAL A 145 -8.31 7.05 23.50
CA VAL A 145 -6.85 7.19 23.72
C VAL A 145 -6.25 8.46 23.13
N GLY A 146 -7.09 9.36 22.62
CA GLY A 146 -6.65 10.68 22.16
C GLY A 146 -5.89 10.73 20.83
N VAL A 147 -5.73 9.61 20.12
CA VAL A 147 -4.95 9.56 18.85
C VAL A 147 -5.69 10.30 17.72
N CYS A 148 -7.01 10.16 17.67
CA CYS A 148 -7.83 10.65 16.56
C CYS A 148 -9.07 11.39 17.09
N THR A 149 -8.86 12.54 17.72
CA THR A 149 -9.92 13.38 18.27
C THR A 149 -9.47 14.83 18.38
N GLN A 150 -10.42 15.75 18.30
CA GLN A 150 -10.23 17.17 18.58
C GLN A 150 -10.78 17.57 19.97
N ASP A 151 -11.38 16.62 20.71
CA ASP A 151 -11.85 16.85 22.07
C ASP A 151 -10.64 17.06 23.01
N ASP A 152 -10.64 18.18 23.75
CA ASP A 152 -9.49 18.58 24.58
C ASP A 152 -9.22 17.61 25.74
N GLU A 153 -10.25 17.03 26.35
CA GLU A 153 -10.10 16.08 27.46
C GLU A 153 -9.59 14.71 26.95
N LEU A 154 -10.06 14.29 25.79
CA LEU A 154 -9.58 13.05 25.19
C LEU A 154 -8.15 13.19 24.65
N ARG A 155 -7.79 14.35 24.10
CA ARG A 155 -6.41 14.62 23.64
C ARG A 155 -5.37 14.53 24.75
N LYS A 156 -5.73 14.90 25.97
CA LYS A 156 -4.82 14.77 27.15
C LYS A 156 -4.41 13.32 27.44
N LYS A 157 -5.16 12.34 26.94
CA LYS A 157 -4.86 10.90 27.08
C LYS A 157 -3.86 10.39 26.06
N PHE A 158 -3.47 11.20 25.09
CA PHE A 158 -2.51 10.78 24.06
C PHE A 158 -1.11 10.62 24.63
N THR A 159 -0.55 9.42 24.51
CA THR A 159 0.78 9.02 25.03
C THR A 159 1.79 8.71 23.94
N GLY A 160 1.45 9.02 22.68
CA GLY A 160 2.33 8.80 21.54
C GLY A 160 3.54 9.73 21.58
N THR A 161 4.69 9.20 21.17
CA THR A 161 5.92 9.98 21.00
C THR A 161 6.54 9.70 19.64
N PRO A 162 7.30 10.65 19.04
CA PRO A 162 8.01 10.41 17.80
C PRO A 162 8.93 9.19 17.86
N ASP A 163 9.60 8.96 18.99
CA ASP A 163 10.56 7.86 19.17
C ASP A 163 9.91 6.49 18.99
N LYS A 164 8.65 6.32 19.38
CA LYS A 164 7.92 5.06 19.20
C LYS A 164 7.75 4.74 17.71
N VAL A 165 7.50 5.75 16.88
CA VAL A 165 7.36 5.59 15.43
C VAL A 165 8.74 5.35 14.79
N VAL A 166 9.76 6.11 15.21
CA VAL A 166 11.14 5.90 14.75
C VAL A 166 11.62 4.49 15.02
N ASN A 167 11.39 4.00 16.25
CA ASN A 167 11.77 2.64 16.64
C ASN A 167 11.02 1.60 15.82
N LEU A 168 9.71 1.76 15.61
CA LEU A 168 8.92 0.86 14.77
C LEU A 168 9.51 0.74 13.36
N PHE A 169 9.76 1.87 12.69
CA PHE A 169 10.31 1.83 11.34
C PHE A 169 11.75 1.33 11.29
N SER A 170 12.54 1.56 12.33
CA SER A 170 13.89 0.98 12.46
C SER A 170 13.83 -0.54 12.56
N PHE A 171 12.89 -1.09 13.32
CA PHE A 171 12.70 -2.55 13.40
C PHE A 171 12.18 -3.13 12.07
N ILE A 172 11.24 -2.48 11.39
CA ILE A 172 10.78 -2.91 10.06
C ILE A 172 11.95 -2.90 9.08
N ALA A 173 12.76 -1.84 9.06
CA ALA A 173 13.91 -1.76 8.18
C ALA A 173 14.97 -2.84 8.49
N GLN A 174 15.19 -3.13 9.77
CA GLN A 174 16.11 -4.18 10.17
C GLN A 174 15.60 -5.57 9.71
N GLU A 175 14.32 -5.87 9.89
CA GLU A 175 13.71 -7.10 9.39
C GLU A 175 13.86 -7.23 7.87
N VAL A 176 13.62 -6.14 7.12
CA VAL A 176 13.85 -6.11 5.66
C VAL A 176 15.31 -6.47 5.33
N ARG A 177 16.29 -5.86 6.02
CA ARG A 177 17.72 -6.16 5.83
C ARG A 177 18.05 -7.63 6.07
N GLU A 178 17.51 -8.20 7.13
CA GLU A 178 17.74 -9.61 7.49
C GLU A 178 17.16 -10.56 6.44
N ILE A 179 15.95 -10.27 5.94
CA ILE A 179 15.33 -11.07 4.88
C ILE A 179 16.15 -10.96 3.60
N LEU A 180 16.51 -9.75 3.15
CA LEU A 180 17.31 -9.54 1.95
C LEU A 180 18.67 -10.25 2.06
N ALA A 181 19.36 -10.14 3.21
CA ALA A 181 20.61 -10.83 3.45
C ALA A 181 20.45 -12.35 3.37
N SER A 182 19.37 -12.90 3.94
CA SER A 182 19.08 -14.33 3.89
C SER A 182 18.84 -14.85 2.47
N LEU A 183 18.36 -13.97 1.58
CA LEU A 183 18.11 -14.26 0.17
C LEU A 183 19.33 -13.94 -0.73
N GLY A 184 20.38 -13.32 -0.18
CA GLY A 184 21.59 -12.96 -0.92
C GLY A 184 21.52 -11.63 -1.69
N PHE A 185 20.55 -10.77 -1.38
CA PHE A 185 20.38 -9.46 -2.00
C PHE A 185 20.96 -8.33 -1.14
N LYS A 186 21.48 -7.29 -1.80
CA LYS A 186 22.11 -6.14 -1.14
C LYS A 186 21.14 -4.97 -0.95
N SER A 187 20.11 -4.88 -1.77
CA SER A 187 19.15 -3.77 -1.75
C SER A 187 17.74 -4.25 -2.06
N LEU A 188 16.73 -3.48 -1.59
CA LEU A 188 15.34 -3.74 -1.89
C LEU A 188 15.05 -3.61 -3.40
N ASN A 189 15.75 -2.72 -4.10
CA ASN A 189 15.57 -2.50 -5.53
C ASN A 189 15.87 -3.76 -6.37
N GLU A 190 16.76 -4.63 -5.91
CA GLU A 190 17.11 -5.87 -6.61
C GLU A 190 15.98 -6.92 -6.62
N VAL A 191 15.02 -6.80 -5.69
CA VAL A 191 13.90 -7.74 -5.57
C VAL A 191 12.59 -7.19 -6.14
N ILE A 192 12.56 -5.94 -6.61
CA ILE A 192 11.33 -5.36 -7.17
C ILE A 192 10.89 -6.14 -8.42
N GLY A 193 9.65 -6.64 -8.38
CA GLY A 193 9.06 -7.42 -9.47
C GLY A 193 9.57 -8.86 -9.61
N ARG A 194 10.42 -9.33 -8.68
CA ARG A 194 10.98 -10.70 -8.69
C ARG A 194 9.99 -11.72 -8.11
N THR A 195 8.86 -11.89 -8.77
CA THR A 195 7.82 -12.86 -8.38
C THR A 195 8.29 -14.32 -8.44
N ASP A 196 9.35 -14.60 -9.16
CA ASP A 196 10.03 -15.90 -9.20
C ASP A 196 10.60 -16.35 -7.85
N LEU A 197 10.81 -15.40 -6.92
CA LEU A 197 11.25 -15.66 -5.55
C LEU A 197 10.11 -16.04 -4.60
N LEU A 198 8.86 -15.91 -5.05
CA LEU A 198 7.68 -16.25 -4.28
C LEU A 198 7.20 -17.67 -4.59
N ARG A 199 6.87 -18.43 -3.56
CA ARG A 199 6.29 -19.77 -3.69
C ARG A 199 5.06 -19.91 -2.81
N GLN A 200 3.97 -20.38 -3.38
CA GLN A 200 2.77 -20.70 -2.62
C GLN A 200 3.03 -21.92 -1.71
N VAL A 201 2.87 -21.75 -0.42
CA VAL A 201 3.14 -22.80 0.58
C VAL A 201 1.93 -23.70 0.79
N SER A 202 0.72 -23.14 0.82
CA SER A 202 -0.49 -23.93 0.97
C SER A 202 -1.24 -24.05 -0.34
N LYS A 203 -1.59 -25.29 -0.72
CA LYS A 203 -2.58 -25.55 -1.75
C LYS A 203 -3.95 -25.30 -1.14
N GLY A 204 -4.34 -24.03 -0.97
CA GLY A 204 -5.67 -23.67 -0.54
C GLY A 204 -6.75 -24.23 -1.49
N SER A 205 -8.02 -24.15 -1.09
CA SER A 205 -9.12 -24.45 -2.02
C SER A 205 -8.98 -23.59 -3.28
N PRO A 206 -9.57 -23.97 -4.43
CA PRO A 206 -9.54 -23.15 -5.64
C PRO A 206 -10.02 -21.70 -5.46
N LEU A 207 -10.70 -21.42 -4.36
CA LEU A 207 -11.20 -20.10 -3.96
C LEU A 207 -10.23 -19.33 -3.07
N SER A 208 -9.17 -19.93 -2.54
CA SER A 208 -8.19 -19.24 -1.69
C SER A 208 -6.93 -18.85 -2.47
N LEU A 209 -7.09 -18.02 -3.47
CA LEU A 209 -5.97 -17.36 -4.18
C LEU A 209 -5.15 -16.41 -3.31
N ILE A 210 -5.46 -16.32 -2.01
CA ILE A 210 -4.93 -15.29 -1.09
C ILE A 210 -3.73 -15.79 -0.27
N HIS A 211 -3.32 -17.04 -0.40
CA HIS A 211 -2.15 -17.55 0.31
C HIS A 211 -0.87 -17.32 -0.48
N ILE A 212 -0.43 -16.08 -0.45
CA ILE A 212 0.89 -15.73 -0.95
C ILE A 212 1.93 -16.27 0.02
N SER A 213 2.80 -17.03 -0.54
CA SER A 213 3.78 -17.86 0.09
C SER A 213 5.00 -17.10 0.64
N GLU A 214 5.72 -17.75 1.51
CA GLU A 214 7.00 -17.27 2.01
C GLU A 214 8.04 -17.13 0.90
N PRO A 215 8.96 -16.13 1.03
CA PRO A 215 10.11 -16.04 0.15
C PRO A 215 10.87 -17.36 0.21
N THR A 216 11.07 -18.00 -0.90
CA THR A 216 11.76 -19.29 -0.94
C THR A 216 13.26 -19.06 -0.87
N ARG A 217 13.90 -19.55 0.19
CA ARG A 217 15.33 -19.77 0.18
C ARG A 217 15.64 -20.78 -0.94
N GLN A 218 16.21 -20.36 -2.04
CA GLN A 218 16.99 -21.29 -2.84
C GLN A 218 18.31 -21.51 -2.12
N ILE A 219 18.34 -22.55 -1.28
CA ILE A 219 19.62 -23.13 -0.84
C ILE A 219 20.08 -23.98 -2.03
N ARG A 220 21.06 -23.52 -2.71
CA ARG A 220 22.04 -24.35 -3.43
C ARG A 220 23.38 -24.15 -2.80
#